data_23abdc17e8dc03d7cfa53d545746deec
#
_entry.id   23abdc17e8dc03d7cfa53d545746deec
#
_cell.length_a   1.000
_cell.length_b   1.000
_cell.length_c   1.000
_cell.angle_alpha   90.00
_cell.angle_beta   90.00
_cell.angle_gamma   90.00
#
_symmetry.space_group_name_H-M   'P 1'
#
loop_
_entity.id
_entity.type
_entity.pdbx_description
1 polymer ?
#
loop_
_entity_poly.entity_id
_entity_poly.type
_entity_poly.pdbx_seq_one_letter_code
_entity_poly.pdbx_strand_id
1 'polypeptide(L)'
;TNSARHTDLWLMLGDNAYPEGTDAEYQATLFNMYPNMLRKSVLWPTLGNHDTASSSAFVDTYPYFDIFTLPKSGEAGGIASGTEHYYSFDYGNIHFICLDSMTASRATNGAMFTWLTCDLANVTADWTIAFWHHPPYSRGSHNSDFETQLVEMRQVFLPVLEQAGVDLVLAGHSHSYERSFLLDQHYGFARAFNAT
;
A
#
# COMPACT_ATOMS: atom_id res chain seq x y z
N THR A 1 -30.17 -6.51 7.49
CA THR A 1 -30.81 -5.36 6.84
C THR A 1 -29.83 -4.74 5.88
N ASN A 2 -30.07 -5.05 4.66
CA ASN A 2 -29.17 -4.76 3.55
C ASN A 2 -29.43 -3.33 3.06
N SER A 3 -28.83 -2.34 3.68
CA SER A 3 -28.60 -1.10 2.97
C SER A 3 -27.34 -1.30 2.13
N ALA A 4 -27.53 -1.70 0.90
CA ALA A 4 -26.45 -1.80 -0.06
C ALA A 4 -25.90 -0.39 -0.32
N ARG A 5 -24.99 0.07 0.53
CA ARG A 5 -24.13 1.19 0.17
C ARG A 5 -23.26 0.72 -0.98
N HIS A 6 -23.24 1.50 -2.04
CA HIS A 6 -22.32 1.28 -3.14
C HIS A 6 -20.88 1.39 -2.60
N THR A 7 -20.02 0.46 -2.99
CA THR A 7 -18.59 0.55 -2.75
C THR A 7 -17.97 1.16 -3.98
N ASP A 8 -17.45 2.37 -3.87
CA ASP A 8 -16.93 3.12 -5.01
C ASP A 8 -15.55 2.61 -5.42
N LEU A 9 -14.70 2.33 -4.44
CA LEU A 9 -13.36 1.80 -4.63
C LEU A 9 -13.02 0.76 -3.55
N TRP A 10 -12.06 -0.07 -3.84
CA TRP A 10 -11.55 -1.09 -2.93
C TRP A 10 -10.02 -1.05 -2.92
N LEU A 11 -9.42 -0.73 -1.76
CA LEU A 11 -7.98 -0.82 -1.54
C LEU A 11 -7.64 -2.22 -1.05
N MET A 12 -6.70 -2.87 -1.70
CA MET A 12 -6.13 -4.13 -1.23
C MET A 12 -4.69 -3.88 -0.75
N LEU A 13 -4.43 -4.30 0.48
CA LEU A 13 -3.21 -3.96 1.22
C LEU A 13 -2.09 -5.01 1.05
N GLY A 14 -2.04 -5.67 -0.10
CA GLY A 14 -1.09 -6.73 -0.42
C GLY A 14 -1.52 -8.10 0.09
N ASP A 15 -0.75 -9.13 -0.27
CA ASP A 15 -1.09 -10.53 -0.07
C ASP A 15 -2.48 -10.85 -0.67
N ASN A 16 -2.63 -10.45 -1.92
CA ASN A 16 -3.90 -10.50 -2.63
C ASN A 16 -4.31 -11.94 -3.00
N ALA A 17 -3.34 -12.84 -3.09
CA ALA A 17 -3.55 -14.27 -3.35
C ALA A 17 -2.55 -15.14 -2.57
N TYR A 18 -3.02 -16.24 -2.02
CA TYR A 18 -2.26 -17.17 -1.18
C TYR A 18 -2.20 -18.58 -1.78
N PRO A 19 -1.09 -19.36 -1.50
CA PRO A 19 0.10 -18.94 -0.75
C PRO A 19 1.18 -18.27 -1.59
N GLU A 20 1.13 -18.31 -2.92
CA GLU A 20 2.26 -17.96 -3.80
C GLU A 20 1.95 -16.87 -4.82
N GLY A 21 0.74 -16.31 -4.85
CA GLY A 21 0.35 -15.27 -5.80
C GLY A 21 0.29 -15.74 -7.25
N THR A 22 -0.07 -17.01 -7.48
CA THR A 22 -0.25 -17.57 -8.82
C THR A 22 -1.56 -17.12 -9.45
N ASP A 23 -1.67 -17.13 -10.79
CA ASP A 23 -2.91 -16.89 -11.52
C ASP A 23 -4.10 -17.68 -11.00
N ALA A 24 -3.88 -18.98 -10.73
CA ALA A 24 -4.91 -19.86 -10.21
C ALA A 24 -5.42 -19.45 -8.83
N GLU A 25 -4.52 -18.94 -7.99
CA GLU A 25 -4.87 -18.42 -6.65
C GLU A 25 -5.62 -17.11 -6.76
N TYR A 26 -5.20 -16.16 -7.61
CA TYR A 26 -5.96 -14.96 -7.90
C TYR A 26 -7.37 -15.27 -8.40
N GLN A 27 -7.47 -16.22 -9.32
CA GLN A 27 -8.77 -16.66 -9.83
C GLN A 27 -9.65 -17.22 -8.70
N ALA A 28 -9.10 -18.07 -7.84
CA ALA A 28 -9.82 -18.74 -6.77
C ALA A 28 -10.20 -17.80 -5.62
N THR A 29 -9.25 -16.97 -5.15
CA THR A 29 -9.39 -16.21 -3.90
C THR A 29 -9.92 -14.80 -4.11
N LEU A 30 -9.73 -14.21 -5.28
CA LEU A 30 -10.20 -12.86 -5.60
C LEU A 30 -11.39 -12.90 -6.57
N PHE A 31 -11.18 -13.35 -7.81
CA PHE A 31 -12.18 -13.20 -8.85
C PHE A 31 -13.44 -14.06 -8.64
N ASN A 32 -13.27 -15.30 -8.19
CA ASN A 32 -14.39 -16.19 -7.90
C ASN A 32 -15.12 -15.82 -6.60
N MET A 33 -14.43 -15.23 -5.63
CA MET A 33 -15.01 -14.87 -4.35
C MET A 33 -15.83 -13.57 -4.40
N TYR A 34 -15.40 -12.61 -5.20
CA TYR A 34 -15.99 -11.25 -5.19
C TYR A 34 -16.54 -10.77 -6.54
N PRO A 35 -17.18 -11.63 -7.37
CA PRO A 35 -17.58 -11.26 -8.73
C PRO A 35 -18.58 -10.10 -8.80
N ASN A 36 -19.44 -9.96 -7.77
CA ASN A 36 -20.44 -8.90 -7.73
C ASN A 36 -19.85 -7.55 -7.30
N MET A 37 -18.80 -7.56 -6.50
CA MET A 37 -18.11 -6.38 -6.03
C MET A 37 -17.18 -5.83 -7.12
N LEU A 38 -16.41 -6.70 -7.76
CA LEU A 38 -15.49 -6.38 -8.85
C LEU A 38 -16.19 -5.80 -10.10
N ARG A 39 -17.48 -6.07 -10.30
CA ARG A 39 -18.26 -5.47 -11.38
C ARG A 39 -18.68 -4.02 -11.15
N LYS A 40 -18.51 -3.51 -9.93
CA LYS A 40 -19.07 -2.23 -9.50
C LYS A 40 -18.07 -1.31 -8.83
N SER A 41 -16.95 -1.86 -8.37
CA SER A 41 -15.94 -1.13 -7.62
C SER A 41 -14.58 -1.28 -8.29
N VAL A 42 -13.86 -0.20 -8.41
CA VAL A 42 -12.48 -0.21 -8.89
C VAL A 42 -11.59 -0.77 -7.79
N LEU A 43 -10.71 -1.69 -8.15
CA LEU A 43 -9.74 -2.31 -7.25
C LEU A 43 -8.38 -1.65 -7.40
N TRP A 44 -7.80 -1.26 -6.28
CA TRP A 44 -6.49 -0.61 -6.17
C TRP A 44 -5.59 -1.43 -5.25
N PRO A 45 -4.79 -2.37 -5.77
CA PRO A 45 -3.95 -3.25 -4.97
C PRO A 45 -2.56 -2.68 -4.74
N THR A 46 -1.89 -3.15 -3.67
CA THR A 46 -0.43 -3.08 -3.51
C THR A 46 0.16 -4.48 -3.48
N LEU A 47 1.46 -4.59 -3.72
CA LEU A 47 2.19 -5.86 -3.62
C LEU A 47 2.42 -6.26 -2.17
N GLY A 48 2.16 -7.54 -1.86
CA GLY A 48 2.57 -8.20 -0.63
C GLY A 48 3.61 -9.30 -0.87
N ASN A 49 4.10 -9.93 0.17
CA ASN A 49 5.11 -10.96 0.06
C ASN A 49 4.58 -12.25 -0.59
N HIS A 50 3.32 -12.58 -0.42
CA HIS A 50 2.69 -13.73 -1.08
C HIS A 50 2.46 -13.49 -2.58
N ASP A 51 2.19 -12.25 -3.00
CA ASP A 51 2.03 -11.90 -4.42
C ASP A 51 3.33 -12.09 -5.22
N THR A 52 4.48 -12.10 -4.54
CA THR A 52 5.81 -12.24 -5.16
C THR A 52 6.42 -13.63 -5.00
N ALA A 53 5.78 -14.52 -4.25
CA ALA A 53 6.36 -15.81 -3.88
C ALA A 53 6.48 -16.80 -5.04
N SER A 54 5.61 -16.70 -6.06
CA SER A 54 5.62 -17.60 -7.22
C SER A 54 6.74 -17.35 -8.22
N SER A 55 7.46 -16.23 -8.15
CA SER A 55 8.52 -15.90 -9.09
C SER A 55 9.91 -16.15 -8.50
N SER A 56 10.84 -16.55 -9.36
CA SER A 56 12.26 -16.59 -8.99
C SER A 56 12.79 -15.15 -8.85
N ALA A 57 13.54 -14.91 -7.79
CA ALA A 57 13.96 -13.61 -7.24
C ALA A 57 14.69 -12.59 -8.19
N PHE A 58 14.67 -12.80 -9.50
CA PHE A 58 15.44 -11.99 -10.45
C PHE A 58 14.66 -11.41 -11.63
N VAL A 59 13.34 -11.60 -11.68
CA VAL A 59 12.52 -11.09 -12.80
C VAL A 59 11.19 -10.60 -12.24
N ASP A 60 10.83 -9.34 -12.48
CA ASP A 60 9.53 -8.73 -12.18
C ASP A 60 8.38 -9.34 -13.04
N THR A 61 8.25 -10.66 -12.99
CA THR A 61 7.24 -11.43 -13.71
C THR A 61 6.25 -12.05 -12.72
N TYR A 62 5.67 -11.20 -11.88
CA TYR A 62 4.61 -11.65 -10.98
C TYR A 62 3.29 -11.64 -11.72
N PRO A 63 2.41 -12.65 -11.54
CA PRO A 63 1.05 -12.64 -12.07
C PRO A 63 0.28 -11.36 -11.74
N TYR A 64 0.61 -10.73 -10.62
CA TYR A 64 0.08 -9.44 -10.21
C TYR A 64 0.11 -8.38 -11.34
N PHE A 65 1.24 -8.21 -12.04
CA PHE A 65 1.38 -7.23 -13.12
C PHE A 65 0.72 -7.65 -14.44
N ASP A 66 0.45 -8.94 -14.62
CA ASP A 66 -0.35 -9.44 -15.76
C ASP A 66 -1.86 -9.24 -15.50
N ILE A 67 -2.27 -9.26 -14.23
CA ILE A 67 -3.67 -9.15 -13.80
C ILE A 67 -4.10 -7.69 -13.64
N PHE A 68 -3.27 -6.86 -13.04
CA PHE A 68 -3.59 -5.46 -12.73
C PHE A 68 -2.85 -4.50 -13.66
N THR A 69 -3.59 -3.56 -14.23
CA THR A 69 -3.02 -2.42 -14.96
C THR A 69 -3.15 -1.18 -14.07
N LEU A 70 -2.02 -0.70 -13.57
CA LEU A 70 -1.97 0.39 -12.61
C LEU A 70 -1.42 1.69 -13.23
N PRO A 71 -1.80 2.86 -12.72
CA PRO A 71 -1.47 4.14 -13.37
C PRO A 71 0.00 4.48 -13.20
N LYS A 72 0.81 4.20 -14.20
CA LYS A 72 2.24 4.53 -14.22
C LYS A 72 2.59 5.84 -14.90
N SER A 73 1.64 6.40 -15.65
CA SER A 73 1.84 7.65 -16.40
C SER A 73 1.01 8.82 -15.83
N GLY A 74 0.44 8.67 -14.62
CA GLY A 74 -0.42 9.65 -13.97
C GLY A 74 -1.85 9.67 -14.55
N GLU A 75 -2.31 8.59 -15.17
CA GLU A 75 -3.59 8.51 -15.89
C GLU A 75 -4.82 8.67 -14.99
N ALA A 76 -4.65 8.40 -13.69
CA ALA A 76 -5.71 8.46 -12.70
C ALA A 76 -5.57 9.65 -11.73
N GLY A 77 -4.67 10.58 -12.00
CA GLY A 77 -4.24 11.65 -11.11
C GLY A 77 -2.85 11.40 -10.54
N GLY A 78 -2.25 12.43 -9.91
CA GLY A 78 -0.89 12.36 -9.37
C GLY A 78 0.21 12.49 -10.42
N ILE A 79 1.43 12.18 -10.02
CA ILE A 79 2.63 12.29 -10.84
C ILE A 79 3.00 10.93 -11.42
N ALA A 80 3.37 10.90 -12.69
CA ALA A 80 3.84 9.68 -13.35
C ALA A 80 5.00 9.02 -12.59
N SER A 81 4.83 7.78 -12.15
CA SER A 81 5.85 6.98 -11.48
C SER A 81 6.78 6.26 -12.46
N GLY A 82 6.32 6.04 -13.68
CA GLY A 82 6.99 5.24 -14.71
C GLY A 82 6.92 3.72 -14.45
N THR A 83 6.21 3.28 -13.41
CA THR A 83 6.11 1.89 -12.99
C THR A 83 4.74 1.58 -12.39
N GLU A 84 4.35 0.31 -12.35
CA GLU A 84 3.14 -0.18 -11.69
C GLU A 84 3.39 -0.62 -10.23
N HIS A 85 4.64 -0.58 -9.75
CA HIS A 85 5.02 -0.94 -8.39
C HIS A 85 4.49 0.05 -7.35
N TYR A 86 4.53 1.33 -7.68
CA TYR A 86 4.02 2.42 -6.83
C TYR A 86 3.39 3.49 -7.73
N TYR A 87 2.31 4.05 -7.27
CA TYR A 87 1.47 4.95 -8.05
C TYR A 87 0.60 5.82 -7.15
N SER A 88 0.00 6.85 -7.72
CA SER A 88 -1.03 7.65 -7.08
C SER A 88 -2.26 7.79 -7.97
N PHE A 89 -3.39 8.10 -7.36
CA PHE A 89 -4.64 8.37 -8.05
C PHE A 89 -5.55 9.28 -7.20
N ASP A 90 -6.43 10.00 -7.88
CA ASP A 90 -7.42 10.86 -7.25
C ASP A 90 -8.81 10.25 -7.32
N TYR A 91 -9.56 10.35 -6.23
CA TYR A 91 -10.97 10.03 -6.19
C TYR A 91 -11.73 11.09 -5.39
N GLY A 92 -12.53 11.90 -6.11
CA GLY A 92 -13.21 13.05 -5.51
C GLY A 92 -12.20 14.08 -4.99
N ASN A 93 -12.23 14.32 -3.70
CA ASN A 93 -11.31 15.24 -3.01
C ASN A 93 -10.23 14.50 -2.19
N ILE A 94 -9.95 13.26 -2.55
CA ILE A 94 -8.96 12.43 -1.87
C ILE A 94 -7.87 12.05 -2.86
N HIS A 95 -6.62 12.27 -2.47
CA HIS A 95 -5.44 11.76 -3.15
C HIS A 95 -4.96 10.48 -2.47
N PHE A 96 -4.81 9.41 -3.25
CA PHE A 96 -4.35 8.11 -2.78
C PHE A 96 -2.94 7.83 -3.30
N ILE A 97 -2.06 7.36 -2.41
CA ILE A 97 -0.67 7.03 -2.71
C ILE A 97 -0.45 5.56 -2.36
N CYS A 98 -0.15 4.75 -3.37
CA CYS A 98 0.27 3.37 -3.21
C CYS A 98 1.79 3.27 -3.23
N LEU A 99 2.38 2.65 -2.21
CA LEU A 99 3.82 2.40 -2.15
C LEU A 99 4.12 0.91 -2.23
N ASP A 100 5.23 0.54 -2.86
CA ASP A 100 5.75 -0.81 -2.85
C ASP A 100 6.76 -1.00 -1.71
N SER A 101 6.30 -1.54 -0.61
CA SER A 101 7.16 -1.89 0.52
C SER A 101 7.86 -3.25 0.37
N MET A 102 7.56 -4.01 -0.72
CA MET A 102 8.07 -5.36 -0.93
C MET A 102 9.33 -5.38 -1.80
N THR A 103 9.26 -4.87 -3.03
CA THR A 103 10.31 -5.02 -4.04
C THR A 103 11.05 -3.73 -4.35
N ALA A 104 10.42 -2.57 -4.25
CA ALA A 104 11.06 -1.29 -4.51
C ALA A 104 12.11 -0.92 -3.43
N SER A 105 13.13 -0.17 -3.84
CA SER A 105 14.11 0.36 -2.89
C SER A 105 13.46 1.29 -1.87
N ARG A 106 13.64 1.01 -0.59
CA ARG A 106 13.13 1.82 0.53
C ARG A 106 14.17 2.82 1.06
N ALA A 107 15.24 3.06 0.31
CA ALA A 107 16.25 4.05 0.66
C ALA A 107 15.82 5.49 0.25
N THR A 108 16.30 6.49 0.97
CA THR A 108 16.00 7.92 0.68
C THR A 108 16.51 8.40 -0.68
N ASN A 109 17.45 7.71 -1.28
CA ASN A 109 17.95 7.97 -2.64
C ASN A 109 17.32 7.05 -3.70
N GLY A 110 16.31 6.24 -3.32
CA GLY A 110 15.60 5.35 -4.22
C GLY A 110 14.60 6.09 -5.12
N ALA A 111 14.26 5.46 -6.25
CA ALA A 111 13.35 6.04 -7.23
C ALA A 111 11.95 6.28 -6.62
N MET A 112 11.42 5.32 -5.83
CA MET A 112 10.14 5.45 -5.16
C MET A 112 10.10 6.65 -4.19
N PHE A 113 11.15 6.86 -3.39
CA PHE A 113 11.23 7.99 -2.47
C PHE A 113 11.28 9.33 -3.23
N THR A 114 12.07 9.40 -4.30
CA THR A 114 12.16 10.60 -5.15
C THR A 114 10.82 10.91 -5.81
N TRP A 115 10.16 9.90 -6.36
CA TRP A 115 8.82 10.05 -6.93
C TRP A 115 7.81 10.51 -5.89
N LEU A 116 7.76 9.86 -4.72
CA LEU A 116 6.85 10.22 -3.62
C LEU A 116 6.99 11.68 -3.21
N THR A 117 8.21 12.19 -3.07
CA THR A 117 8.44 13.59 -2.69
C THR A 117 7.94 14.56 -3.76
N CYS A 118 8.08 14.20 -5.05
CA CYS A 118 7.51 14.98 -6.15
C CYS A 118 5.98 14.92 -6.15
N ASP A 119 5.39 13.76 -5.92
CA ASP A 119 3.95 13.57 -5.91
C ASP A 119 3.30 14.38 -4.77
N LEU A 120 3.80 14.22 -3.55
CA LEU A 120 3.34 14.97 -2.37
C LEU A 120 3.43 16.51 -2.54
N ALA A 121 4.45 17.00 -3.23
CA ALA A 121 4.61 18.43 -3.49
C ALA A 121 3.55 18.99 -4.47
N ASN A 122 2.83 18.14 -5.18
CA ASN A 122 1.82 18.51 -6.18
C ASN A 122 0.39 18.15 -5.74
N VAL A 123 0.18 17.60 -4.55
CA VAL A 123 -1.15 17.29 -4.02
C VAL A 123 -1.96 18.57 -3.83
N THR A 124 -3.18 18.57 -4.35
CA THR A 124 -4.16 19.65 -4.19
C THR A 124 -5.47 19.18 -3.57
N ALA A 125 -5.59 17.89 -3.29
CA ALA A 125 -6.76 17.28 -2.66
C ALA A 125 -6.89 17.72 -1.18
N ASP A 126 -8.12 17.66 -0.64
CA ASP A 126 -8.38 17.98 0.77
C ASP A 126 -7.84 16.91 1.72
N TRP A 127 -7.79 15.66 1.23
CA TRP A 127 -7.36 14.50 2.01
C TRP A 127 -6.29 13.72 1.24
N THR A 128 -5.31 13.20 1.97
CA THR A 128 -4.26 12.34 1.42
C THR A 128 -4.19 11.03 2.21
N ILE A 129 -4.31 9.91 1.51
CA ILE A 129 -4.25 8.58 2.10
C ILE A 129 -3.12 7.79 1.44
N ALA A 130 -2.16 7.33 2.23
CA ALA A 130 -1.11 6.45 1.75
C ALA A 130 -1.39 4.99 2.16
N PHE A 131 -1.07 4.03 1.30
CA PHE A 131 -1.24 2.61 1.61
C PHE A 131 -0.13 1.76 1.00
N TRP A 132 0.21 0.69 1.71
CA TRP A 132 1.21 -0.31 1.30
C TRP A 132 1.07 -1.58 2.13
N HIS A 133 1.93 -2.58 1.92
CA HIS A 133 1.79 -3.87 2.58
C HIS A 133 2.36 -3.91 4.00
N HIS A 134 3.65 -3.63 4.19
CA HIS A 134 4.35 -3.82 5.48
C HIS A 134 4.06 -2.68 6.47
N PRO A 135 3.36 -2.94 7.60
CA PRO A 135 2.93 -1.88 8.51
C PRO A 135 4.12 -1.22 9.22
N PRO A 136 4.13 0.12 9.36
CA PRO A 136 5.21 0.81 10.07
C PRO A 136 5.21 0.49 11.57
N TYR A 137 4.06 0.12 12.11
CA TYR A 137 3.88 -0.33 13.48
C TYR A 137 2.95 -1.53 13.52
N SER A 138 3.36 -2.57 14.25
CA SER A 138 2.55 -3.76 14.50
C SER A 138 2.96 -4.43 15.81
N ARG A 139 1.97 -4.98 16.49
CA ARG A 139 2.10 -5.89 17.63
C ARG A 139 1.28 -7.18 17.40
N GLY A 140 0.83 -7.38 16.19
CA GLY A 140 0.11 -8.57 15.77
C GLY A 140 1.04 -9.75 15.47
N SER A 141 0.88 -10.37 14.30
CA SER A 141 1.69 -11.52 13.88
C SER A 141 3.13 -11.15 13.47
N HIS A 142 3.40 -9.85 13.25
CA HIS A 142 4.70 -9.32 12.83
C HIS A 142 5.26 -8.31 13.82
N ASN A 143 6.59 -8.22 13.89
CA ASN A 143 7.27 -7.34 14.83
C ASN A 143 7.93 -6.16 14.13
N SER A 144 7.27 -5.02 14.16
CA SER A 144 7.76 -3.79 13.53
C SER A 144 9.02 -3.19 14.15
N ASP A 145 9.49 -3.71 15.29
CA ASP A 145 10.74 -3.25 15.88
C ASP A 145 11.98 -3.93 15.25
N PHE A 146 11.81 -5.04 14.51
CA PHE A 146 12.93 -5.85 14.02
C PHE A 146 12.84 -6.23 12.53
N GLU A 147 11.66 -6.30 11.94
CA GLU A 147 11.51 -6.67 10.54
C GLU A 147 11.89 -5.49 9.63
N THR A 148 12.84 -5.74 8.73
CA THR A 148 13.52 -4.70 7.94
C THR A 148 12.55 -3.81 7.17
N GLN A 149 11.59 -4.40 6.46
CA GLN A 149 10.63 -3.64 5.66
C GLN A 149 9.77 -2.71 6.52
N LEU A 150 9.32 -3.20 7.66
CA LEU A 150 8.51 -2.42 8.60
C LEU A 150 9.31 -1.25 9.19
N VAL A 151 10.56 -1.53 9.59
CA VAL A 151 11.49 -0.52 10.12
C VAL A 151 11.79 0.55 9.07
N GLU A 152 12.11 0.16 7.83
CA GLU A 152 12.43 1.09 6.75
C GLU A 152 11.23 1.95 6.34
N MET A 153 10.02 1.36 6.23
CA MET A 153 8.81 2.14 5.96
C MET A 153 8.54 3.16 7.07
N ARG A 154 8.77 2.80 8.33
CA ARG A 154 8.62 3.71 9.46
C ARG A 154 9.66 4.82 9.47
N GLN A 155 10.93 4.48 9.28
CA GLN A 155 12.02 5.44 9.49
C GLN A 155 12.30 6.32 8.27
N VAL A 156 11.96 5.85 7.07
CA VAL A 156 12.23 6.57 5.83
C VAL A 156 10.97 7.25 5.28
N PHE A 157 9.85 6.54 5.23
CA PHE A 157 8.64 7.05 4.56
C PHE A 157 7.70 7.82 5.48
N LEU A 158 7.47 7.39 6.72
CA LEU A 158 6.59 8.14 7.61
C LEU A 158 7.02 9.60 7.84
N PRO A 159 8.33 9.93 8.00
CA PRO A 159 8.71 11.33 8.17
C PRO A 159 8.30 12.24 7.02
N VAL A 160 8.45 11.79 5.78
CA VAL A 160 8.08 12.61 4.61
C VAL A 160 6.56 12.69 4.42
N LEU A 161 5.84 11.61 4.70
CA LEU A 161 4.37 11.58 4.66
C LEU A 161 3.78 12.52 5.72
N GLU A 162 4.28 12.45 6.95
CA GLU A 162 3.83 13.31 8.05
C GLU A 162 4.15 14.78 7.79
N GLN A 163 5.35 15.08 7.30
CA GLN A 163 5.75 16.45 6.92
C GLN A 163 4.85 17.03 5.82
N ALA A 164 4.39 16.20 4.91
CA ALA A 164 3.47 16.59 3.83
C ALA A 164 2.01 16.67 4.28
N GLY A 165 1.67 16.28 5.52
CA GLY A 165 0.32 16.32 6.06
C GLY A 165 -0.58 15.17 5.58
N VAL A 166 -0.02 14.00 5.32
CA VAL A 166 -0.83 12.80 4.99
C VAL A 166 -1.72 12.43 6.17
N ASP A 167 -3.02 12.29 5.92
CA ASP A 167 -4.04 12.12 6.95
C ASP A 167 -4.14 10.69 7.49
N LEU A 168 -3.91 9.70 6.62
CA LEU A 168 -4.10 8.30 6.97
C LEU A 168 -3.08 7.40 6.25
N VAL A 169 -2.55 6.42 7.01
CA VAL A 169 -1.76 5.33 6.47
C VAL A 169 -2.48 4.01 6.72
N LEU A 170 -2.63 3.20 5.68
CA LEU A 170 -3.21 1.86 5.74
C LEU A 170 -2.16 0.82 5.34
N ALA A 171 -2.11 -0.29 6.08
CA ALA A 171 -1.17 -1.37 5.79
C ALA A 171 -1.77 -2.74 6.09
N GLY A 172 -1.20 -3.79 5.47
CA GLY A 172 -1.56 -5.19 5.61
C GLY A 172 -0.57 -6.00 6.43
N HIS A 173 -0.17 -7.17 5.92
CA HIS A 173 0.87 -8.07 6.43
C HIS A 173 0.60 -8.68 7.82
N SER A 174 0.32 -7.87 8.81
CA SER A 174 -0.09 -8.34 10.13
C SER A 174 -1.54 -8.80 10.10
N HIS A 175 -1.80 -10.09 10.37
CA HIS A 175 -3.12 -10.70 10.29
C HIS A 175 -4.00 -10.32 11.49
N SER A 176 -4.06 -9.03 11.79
CA SER A 176 -4.83 -8.47 12.88
C SER A 176 -5.32 -7.05 12.52
N TYR A 177 -6.46 -6.68 13.06
CA TYR A 177 -6.90 -5.30 13.02
C TYR A 177 -6.17 -4.51 14.10
N GLU A 178 -5.36 -3.57 13.69
CA GLU A 178 -4.63 -2.66 14.58
C GLU A 178 -4.91 -1.21 14.18
N ARG A 179 -5.11 -0.37 15.17
CA ARG A 179 -5.22 1.07 15.00
C ARG A 179 -4.39 1.74 16.07
N SER A 180 -3.41 2.53 15.65
CA SER A 180 -2.61 3.34 16.56
C SER A 180 -3.42 4.50 17.15
N PHE A 181 -2.92 5.09 18.23
CA PHE A 181 -3.27 6.46 18.57
C PHE A 181 -2.80 7.40 17.46
N LEU A 182 -3.24 8.65 17.49
CA LEU A 182 -2.64 9.69 16.65
C LEU A 182 -1.15 9.78 17.01
N LEU A 183 -0.29 9.63 15.99
CA LEU A 183 1.16 9.66 16.15
C LEU A 183 1.67 11.02 15.68
N ASP A 184 2.65 11.55 16.38
CA ASP A 184 3.32 12.80 16.06
C ASP A 184 4.84 12.60 16.24
N GLN A 185 5.58 12.69 15.15
CA GLN A 185 7.05 12.63 15.08
C GLN A 185 7.68 11.44 15.84
N HIS A 186 6.98 10.32 15.89
CA HIS A 186 7.53 9.11 16.47
C HIS A 186 7.90 8.10 15.39
N TYR A 187 9.18 7.85 15.20
CA TYR A 187 9.71 6.90 14.21
C TYR A 187 10.59 5.82 14.86
N GLY A 188 10.60 5.78 16.19
CA GLY A 188 11.33 4.83 17.00
C GLY A 188 10.64 3.47 17.14
N PHE A 189 11.04 2.71 18.12
CA PHE A 189 10.45 1.40 18.40
C PHE A 189 8.97 1.51 18.81
N ALA A 190 8.14 0.59 18.30
CA ALA A 190 6.73 0.50 18.69
C ALA A 190 6.56 0.30 20.21
N ARG A 191 7.48 -0.42 20.86
CA ARG A 191 7.50 -0.62 22.32
C ARG A 191 7.80 0.66 23.14
N ALA A 192 8.28 1.72 22.50
CA ALA A 192 8.60 2.99 23.15
C ALA A 192 7.42 3.97 23.19
N PHE A 193 6.25 3.58 22.65
CA PHE A 193 5.04 4.37 22.84
C PHE A 193 4.66 4.45 24.30
N ASN A 194 4.69 5.65 24.85
CA ASN A 194 4.04 5.97 26.11
C ASN A 194 2.74 6.70 25.75
N ALA A 195 1.60 6.11 26.09
CA ALA A 195 0.35 6.83 26.08
C ALA A 195 0.44 7.96 27.15
N THR A 196 0.51 9.20 26.70
CA THR A 196 0.39 10.36 27.57
C THR A 196 -1.06 10.71 27.80
#